data_422882153753b682f144b297cbefd90d
#
_entry.id   422882153753b682f144b297cbefd90d
#
_cell.length_a   1.000
_cell.length_b   1.000
_cell.length_c   1.000
_cell.angle_alpha   90.00
_cell.angle_beta   90.00
_cell.angle_gamma   90.00
#
_symmetry.space_group_name_H-M   'P 1'
#
loop_
_entity.id
_entity.type
_entity.pdbx_description
1 polymer ?
#
loop_
_entity_poly.entity_id
_entity_poly.type
_entity_poly.pdbx_seq_one_letter_code
_entity_poly.pdbx_strand_id
1 'polypeptide(L)'
;MLNDLVKQKGVCLANSSYLREWFELHKTPVYLETALKEVKDGAIVCTKDGKDLEIPCDSVIASVGYIPDPIAPKAKNVHLVGDCNGVGNLRTVIWRAWDVCMRI
;
A
#
# COMPACT_ATOMS: atom_id res chain seq x y z
N MET A 1 -1.57 -11.82 4.33
CA MET A 1 -0.95 -10.92 5.33
C MET A 1 0.51 -10.67 4.96
N LEU A 2 1.08 -9.55 5.35
CA LEU A 2 2.48 -9.20 5.04
C LEU A 2 3.40 -9.82 6.07
N ASN A 3 4.41 -10.53 5.60
CA ASN A 3 5.49 -11.12 6.41
C ASN A 3 6.77 -10.28 6.36
N ASP A 4 6.71 -9.08 5.81
CA ASP A 4 7.80 -8.12 5.71
C ASP A 4 7.22 -6.70 5.73
N LEU A 5 7.89 -5.78 6.45
CA LEU A 5 7.50 -4.37 6.56
C LEU A 5 7.43 -3.68 5.20
N VAL A 6 8.30 -4.02 4.26
CA VAL A 6 8.40 -3.38 2.94
C VAL A 6 8.29 -4.44 1.82
N LYS A 7 7.17 -5.15 1.77
CA LYS A 7 6.89 -6.16 0.74
C LYS A 7 6.07 -5.58 -0.40
N GLN A 8 6.57 -4.55 -1.05
CA GLN A 8 5.87 -3.94 -2.19
C GLN A 8 6.68 -4.14 -3.49
N LYS A 9 6.00 -4.56 -4.56
CA LYS A 9 6.63 -4.69 -5.88
C LYS A 9 7.11 -3.33 -6.38
N GLY A 10 8.36 -3.29 -6.85
CA GLY A 10 8.93 -2.09 -7.46
C GLY A 10 9.62 -1.12 -6.51
N VAL A 11 9.68 -1.43 -5.22
CA VAL A 11 10.55 -0.71 -4.28
C VAL A 11 11.99 -1.19 -4.48
N CYS A 12 12.93 -0.27 -4.69
CA CYS A 12 14.34 -0.64 -4.81
C CYS A 12 14.92 -1.09 -3.47
N LEU A 13 15.97 -1.90 -3.52
CA LEU A 13 16.60 -2.47 -2.33
C LEU A 13 17.08 -1.38 -1.37
N ALA A 14 17.67 -0.30 -1.86
CA ALA A 14 18.17 0.79 -1.02
C ALA A 14 17.04 1.40 -0.16
N ASN A 15 15.87 1.69 -0.76
CA ASN A 15 14.74 2.25 -0.03
C ASN A 15 14.16 1.26 0.98
N SER A 16 14.04 -0.01 0.61
CA SER A 16 13.50 -1.03 1.51
C SER A 16 14.42 -1.32 2.70
N SER A 17 15.74 -1.35 2.47
CA SER A 17 16.73 -1.51 3.55
C SER A 17 16.72 -0.31 4.49
N TYR A 18 16.73 0.91 3.92
CA TYR A 18 16.66 2.14 4.72
C TYR A 18 15.42 2.15 5.64
N LEU A 19 14.25 1.80 5.12
CA LEU A 19 13.03 1.78 5.93
C LEU A 19 13.10 0.75 7.05
N ARG A 20 13.62 -0.46 6.80
CA ARG A 20 13.77 -1.49 7.84
C ARG A 20 14.73 -1.01 8.95
N GLU A 21 15.89 -0.50 8.56
CA GLU A 21 16.88 0.05 9.49
C GLU A 21 16.32 1.22 10.29
N TRP A 22 15.54 2.10 9.65
CA TRP A 22 14.90 3.23 10.31
C TRP A 22 13.93 2.79 11.41
N PHE A 23 13.04 1.83 11.12
CA PHE A 23 12.09 1.29 12.09
C PHE A 23 12.81 0.58 13.26
N GLU A 24 13.86 -0.15 12.96
CA GLU A 24 14.69 -0.83 13.97
C GLU A 24 15.42 0.18 14.88
N LEU A 25 16.07 1.18 14.28
CA LEU A 25 16.81 2.23 15.00
C LEU A 25 15.89 3.01 15.95
N HIS A 26 14.69 3.35 15.50
CA HIS A 26 13.72 4.10 16.29
C HIS A 26 12.88 3.19 17.20
N LYS A 27 13.15 1.90 17.22
CA LYS A 27 12.40 0.90 18.02
C LYS A 27 10.88 1.01 17.84
N THR A 28 10.44 1.35 16.63
CA THR A 28 9.02 1.46 16.29
C THR A 28 8.41 0.07 16.23
N PRO A 29 7.36 -0.25 17.00
CA PRO A 29 6.73 -1.56 16.98
C PRO A 29 6.17 -1.89 15.57
N VAL A 30 6.50 -3.07 15.07
CA VAL A 30 6.00 -3.57 13.79
C VAL A 30 5.32 -4.92 14.01
N TYR A 31 4.03 -4.98 13.71
CA TYR A 31 3.22 -6.18 13.87
C TYR A 31 2.99 -6.84 12.52
N LEU A 32 3.87 -7.74 12.13
CA LEU A 32 3.75 -8.53 10.89
C LEU A 32 2.74 -9.66 11.06
N GLU A 33 2.14 -10.09 9.94
CA GLU A 33 1.15 -11.17 9.89
C GLU A 33 -0.06 -10.95 10.81
N THR A 34 -0.37 -9.67 11.03
CA THR A 34 -1.39 -9.21 11.96
C THR A 34 -2.52 -8.53 11.18
N ALA A 35 -3.75 -8.95 11.38
CA ALA A 35 -4.92 -8.38 10.73
C ALA A 35 -5.65 -7.43 11.68
N LEU A 36 -6.02 -6.24 11.20
CA LEU A 36 -6.92 -5.35 11.93
C LEU A 36 -8.30 -6.00 12.01
N LYS A 37 -8.86 -6.10 13.19
CA LYS A 37 -10.20 -6.64 13.47
C LYS A 37 -11.19 -5.54 13.75
N GLU A 38 -10.85 -4.60 14.61
CA GLU A 38 -11.73 -3.55 15.06
C GLU A 38 -10.95 -2.29 15.48
N VAL A 39 -11.54 -1.13 15.26
CA VAL A 39 -11.05 0.15 15.79
C VAL A 39 -11.99 0.55 16.93
N LYS A 40 -11.44 0.76 18.11
CA LYS A 40 -12.15 1.19 19.32
C LYS A 40 -11.73 2.61 19.72
N ASP A 41 -12.42 3.17 20.66
CA ASP A 41 -11.98 4.41 21.29
C ASP A 41 -10.71 4.15 22.12
N GLY A 42 -9.63 4.85 21.77
CA GLY A 42 -8.34 4.73 22.44
C GLY A 42 -7.52 3.47 22.13
N ALA A 43 -7.97 2.56 21.24
CA ALA A 43 -7.24 1.36 20.89
C ALA A 43 -7.65 0.73 19.56
N ILE A 44 -6.79 -0.11 19.00
CA ILE A 44 -7.15 -1.04 17.92
C ILE A 44 -7.07 -2.48 18.42
N VAL A 45 -7.97 -3.32 17.93
CA VAL A 45 -7.91 -4.77 18.12
C VAL A 45 -7.40 -5.43 16.85
N CYS A 46 -6.34 -6.16 16.97
CA CYS A 46 -5.74 -6.92 15.88
C CYS A 46 -5.77 -8.42 16.21
N THR A 47 -5.77 -9.24 15.17
CA THR A 47 -5.68 -10.71 15.32
C THR A 47 -4.38 -11.20 14.72
N LYS A 48 -3.62 -11.95 15.51
CA LYS A 48 -2.42 -12.67 15.09
C LYS A 48 -2.50 -14.11 15.60
N ASP A 49 -2.29 -15.08 14.71
CA ASP A 49 -2.31 -16.52 15.04
C ASP A 49 -3.58 -16.96 15.79
N GLY A 50 -4.72 -16.36 15.42
CA GLY A 50 -6.01 -16.64 16.04
C GLY A 50 -6.22 -16.03 17.44
N LYS A 51 -5.27 -15.22 17.90
CA LYS A 51 -5.36 -14.51 19.18
C LYS A 51 -5.58 -13.01 18.95
N ASP A 52 -6.44 -12.43 19.76
CA ASP A 52 -6.67 -10.99 19.72
C ASP A 52 -5.58 -10.27 20.52
N LEU A 53 -5.08 -9.18 19.95
CA LEU A 53 -4.11 -8.27 20.53
C LEU A 53 -4.70 -6.87 20.50
N GLU A 54 -4.83 -6.25 21.66
CA GLU A 54 -5.27 -4.87 21.77
C GLU A 54 -4.04 -3.95 21.87
N ILE A 55 -3.99 -2.93 21.01
CA ILE A 55 -2.91 -1.97 20.90
C ILE A 55 -3.48 -0.58 21.21
N PRO A 56 -3.06 0.07 22.29
CA PRO A 56 -3.52 1.42 22.62
C PRO A 56 -2.99 2.43 21.59
N CYS A 57 -3.85 3.33 21.15
CA CYS A 57 -3.50 4.40 20.21
C CYS A 57 -4.51 5.54 20.28
N ASP A 58 -4.04 6.77 20.04
CA ASP A 58 -4.89 7.96 19.99
C ASP A 58 -5.45 8.21 18.60
N SER A 59 -4.80 7.68 17.56
CA SER A 59 -5.17 7.88 16.16
C SER A 59 -4.84 6.67 15.31
N VAL A 60 -5.63 6.44 14.28
CA VAL A 60 -5.43 5.34 13.32
C VAL A 60 -5.35 5.90 11.91
N ILE A 61 -4.26 5.58 11.21
CA ILE A 61 -4.09 5.92 9.80
C ILE A 61 -4.22 4.64 8.98
N ALA A 62 -5.27 4.57 8.15
CA ALA A 62 -5.49 3.46 7.25
C ALA A 62 -4.69 3.64 5.95
N SER A 63 -3.72 2.77 5.70
CA SER A 63 -2.94 2.72 4.46
C SER A 63 -3.11 1.34 3.80
N VAL A 64 -4.33 1.06 3.37
CA VAL A 64 -4.74 -0.27 2.87
C VAL A 64 -4.67 -0.43 1.35
N GLY A 65 -4.10 0.55 0.65
CA GLY A 65 -3.96 0.58 -0.81
C GLY A 65 -5.07 1.35 -1.52
N TYR A 66 -5.09 1.24 -2.85
CA TYR A 66 -6.01 1.95 -3.72
C TYR A 66 -6.78 0.97 -4.58
N ILE A 67 -7.98 1.37 -5.00
CA ILE A 67 -8.80 0.66 -5.99
C ILE A 67 -8.83 1.51 -7.25
N PRO A 68 -8.61 0.94 -8.46
CA PRO A 68 -8.76 1.67 -9.70
C PRO A 68 -10.18 2.22 -9.87
N ASP A 69 -10.29 3.52 -10.15
CA ASP A 69 -11.57 4.20 -10.36
C ASP A 69 -11.50 5.05 -11.64
N PRO A 70 -11.80 4.46 -12.81
CA PRO A 70 -11.78 5.18 -14.08
C PRO A 70 -13.01 6.09 -14.23
N ILE A 71 -12.76 7.33 -14.66
CA ILE A 71 -13.80 8.33 -14.96
C ILE A 71 -14.74 7.89 -16.08
N ALA A 72 -14.24 7.07 -17.01
CA ALA A 72 -15.00 6.59 -18.17
C ALA A 72 -14.60 5.14 -18.49
N PRO A 73 -15.49 4.34 -19.10
CA PRO A 73 -15.14 3.01 -19.57
C PRO A 73 -14.14 3.10 -20.74
N LYS A 74 -13.35 2.07 -20.90
CA LYS A 74 -12.43 1.94 -22.04
C LYS A 74 -13.24 1.88 -23.35
N ALA A 75 -12.87 2.72 -24.33
CA ALA A 75 -13.48 2.76 -25.64
C ALA A 75 -12.41 2.96 -26.72
N LYS A 76 -12.81 2.92 -28.01
CA LYS A 76 -11.87 3.01 -29.15
C LYS A 76 -10.97 4.26 -29.08
N ASN A 77 -11.53 5.37 -28.63
CA ASN A 77 -10.86 6.69 -28.52
C ASN A 77 -10.65 7.13 -27.06
N VAL A 78 -10.80 6.22 -26.08
CA VAL A 78 -10.59 6.48 -24.66
C VAL A 78 -9.50 5.55 -24.16
N HIS A 79 -8.39 6.13 -23.74
CA HIS A 79 -7.24 5.41 -23.24
C HIS A 79 -7.10 5.64 -21.74
N LEU A 80 -7.25 4.57 -20.95
CA LEU A 80 -7.04 4.61 -19.51
C LEU A 80 -5.54 4.48 -19.21
N VAL A 81 -5.00 5.46 -18.51
CA VAL A 81 -3.58 5.52 -18.11
C VAL A 81 -3.44 5.78 -16.62
N GLY A 82 -2.30 5.45 -16.05
CA GLY A 82 -2.08 5.63 -14.62
C GLY A 82 -2.85 4.64 -13.75
N ASP A 83 -3.17 5.05 -12.53
CA ASP A 83 -3.76 4.17 -11.52
C ASP A 83 -5.21 3.79 -11.80
N CYS A 84 -5.94 4.56 -12.60
CA CYS A 84 -7.28 4.18 -13.05
C CYS A 84 -7.31 2.93 -13.95
N ASN A 85 -6.17 2.57 -14.55
CA ASN A 85 -5.99 1.34 -15.35
C ASN A 85 -5.27 0.22 -14.55
N GLY A 86 -5.11 0.40 -13.27
CA GLY A 86 -4.44 -0.51 -12.35
C GLY A 86 -3.38 0.22 -11.52
N VAL A 87 -3.55 0.12 -10.22
CA VAL A 87 -2.68 0.79 -9.25
C VAL A 87 -1.22 0.38 -9.42
N GLY A 88 -0.33 1.35 -9.38
CA GLY A 88 1.10 1.14 -9.55
C GLY A 88 1.93 2.16 -8.77
N ASN A 89 2.98 2.66 -9.40
CA ASN A 89 3.86 3.69 -8.87
C ASN A 89 4.13 4.76 -9.93
N LEU A 90 4.82 5.83 -9.57
CA LEU A 90 5.13 6.94 -10.50
C LEU A 90 5.75 6.45 -11.82
N ARG A 91 6.64 5.47 -11.77
CA ARG A 91 7.23 4.89 -12.97
C ARG A 91 6.17 4.25 -13.87
N THR A 92 5.28 3.44 -13.31
CA THR A 92 4.23 2.76 -14.10
C THR A 92 3.23 3.74 -14.68
N VAL A 93 2.92 4.83 -13.98
CA VAL A 93 2.05 5.91 -14.49
C VAL A 93 2.68 6.58 -15.71
N ILE A 94 3.94 6.98 -15.61
CA ILE A 94 4.66 7.64 -16.70
C ILE A 94 4.79 6.70 -17.92
N TRP A 95 5.23 5.46 -17.71
CA TRP A 95 5.40 4.51 -18.81
C TRP A 95 4.11 4.15 -19.52
N ARG A 96 3.01 3.97 -18.79
CA ARG A 96 1.70 3.71 -19.40
C ARG A 96 1.21 4.89 -20.23
N ALA A 97 1.42 6.12 -19.78
CA ALA A 97 1.11 7.31 -20.57
C ALA A 97 1.96 7.38 -21.83
N TRP A 98 3.27 7.16 -21.72
CA TRP A 98 4.20 7.07 -22.84
C TRP A 98 3.75 6.03 -23.88
N ASP A 99 3.46 4.80 -23.46
CA ASP A 99 3.03 3.71 -24.34
C ASP A 99 1.76 4.07 -25.15
N VAL A 100 0.84 4.82 -24.56
CA VAL A 100 -0.35 5.30 -25.28
C VAL A 100 0.04 6.39 -26.28
N CYS A 101 0.77 7.42 -25.83
CA CYS A 101 1.17 8.54 -26.69
C CYS A 101 2.00 8.11 -27.92
N MET A 102 2.76 7.03 -27.79
CA MET A 102 3.57 6.50 -28.90
C MET A 102 2.77 5.67 -29.93
N ARG A 103 1.48 5.40 -29.68
CA ARG A 103 0.62 4.57 -30.53
C ARG A 103 -0.55 5.32 -31.17
N ILE A 104 -0.79 6.56 -30.79
CA ILE A 104 -1.83 7.44 -31.34
C ILE A 104 -1.29 8.45 -32.34
#